data_c08d80dac3f4c87014554e90891f8c19
#
_entry.id   c08d80dac3f4c87014554e90891f8c19
#
_cell.length_a   1.000
_cell.length_b   1.000
_cell.length_c   1.000
_cell.angle_alpha   90.00
_cell.angle_beta   90.00
_cell.angle_gamma   90.00
#
_symmetry.space_group_name_H-M   'P 1'
#
loop_
_entity.id
_entity.type
_entity.pdbx_description
1 polymer ?
#
loop_
_entity_poly.entity_id
_entity_poly.type
_entity_poly.pdbx_seq_one_letter_code
_entity_poly.pdbx_strand_id
1 'polypeptide(L)'
;GSICLVDALNFHKVFYTALACKQQLSVADMVIINKTDLVTPESLGQTRALIEEMRPGIPVFATSFGRIKKEWLAGLKTRKEGNAPLRQAADITLQKFVLDVASVRSMELLREFISWFAKDTFRVKGFVNMEGQNWFVDCVGENVKITPYEGTTDKLDRLVVLSGSG
;
A
#
# COMPACT_ATOMS: atom_id res chain seq x y z
N GLY A 1 6.94 21.04 4.43
CA GLY A 1 5.70 20.34 4.79
C GLY A 1 5.71 18.88 4.39
N SER A 2 4.90 18.08 5.02
CA SER A 2 4.73 16.65 4.76
C SER A 2 3.34 16.36 4.18
N ILE A 3 3.28 15.50 3.18
CA ILE A 3 2.04 15.09 2.53
C ILE A 3 1.80 13.61 2.87
N CYS A 4 0.64 13.30 3.41
CA CYS A 4 0.18 11.92 3.55
C CYS A 4 -0.64 11.54 2.33
N LEU A 5 -0.19 10.51 1.59
CA LEU A 5 -0.94 9.96 0.46
C LEU A 5 -1.77 8.76 0.95
N VAL A 6 -3.08 8.86 0.80
CA VAL A 6 -4.05 7.85 1.21
C VAL A 6 -4.59 7.12 -0.01
N ASP A 7 -4.58 5.80 0.00
CA ASP A 7 -5.24 4.94 -1.00
C ASP A 7 -6.71 4.74 -0.59
N ALA A 8 -7.64 5.38 -1.29
CA ALA A 8 -9.07 5.35 -0.95
C ALA A 8 -9.64 3.93 -0.85
N LEU A 9 -9.17 3.02 -1.72
CA LEU A 9 -9.67 1.63 -1.79
C LEU A 9 -9.28 0.82 -0.55
N ASN A 10 -8.04 1.02 -0.03
CA ASN A 10 -7.49 0.19 1.03
C ASN A 10 -7.42 0.90 2.39
N PHE A 11 -7.79 2.21 2.46
CA PHE A 11 -7.55 3.02 3.65
C PHE A 11 -8.20 2.44 4.91
N HIS A 12 -9.46 2.03 4.84
CA HIS A 12 -10.17 1.48 5.99
C HIS A 12 -9.44 0.28 6.59
N LYS A 13 -9.03 -0.68 5.74
CA LYS A 13 -8.27 -1.85 6.18
C LYS A 13 -6.96 -1.42 6.86
N VAL A 14 -6.19 -0.55 6.20
CA VAL A 14 -4.86 -0.12 6.67
C VAL A 14 -4.97 0.74 7.92
N PHE A 15 -5.97 1.60 8.03
CA PHE A 15 -6.18 2.49 9.16
C PHE A 15 -6.35 1.75 10.48
N TYR A 16 -7.07 0.62 10.48
CA TYR A 16 -7.31 -0.16 11.69
C TYR A 16 -6.23 -1.20 11.98
N THR A 17 -5.46 -1.61 10.98
CA THR A 17 -4.52 -2.73 11.09
C THR A 17 -3.05 -2.33 11.08
N ALA A 18 -2.71 -1.13 10.60
CA ALA A 18 -1.32 -0.67 10.48
C ALA A 18 -1.08 0.61 11.30
N LEU A 19 -0.27 0.50 12.36
CA LEU A 19 0.12 1.63 13.19
C LEU A 19 0.82 2.73 12.39
N ALA A 20 1.64 2.36 11.40
CA ALA A 20 2.34 3.30 10.53
C ALA A 20 1.38 4.25 9.79
N CYS A 21 0.19 3.79 9.42
CA CYS A 21 -0.82 4.63 8.77
C CYS A 21 -1.24 5.80 9.67
N LYS A 22 -1.54 5.51 10.93
CA LYS A 22 -1.92 6.52 11.92
C LYS A 22 -0.78 7.48 12.23
N GLN A 23 0.45 6.96 12.35
CA GLN A 23 1.64 7.77 12.58
C GLN A 23 1.93 8.72 11.41
N GLN A 24 1.85 8.24 10.17
CA GLN A 24 2.03 9.08 8.98
C GLN A 24 0.96 10.19 8.92
N LEU A 25 -0.29 9.84 9.19
CA LEU A 25 -1.38 10.80 9.21
C LEU A 25 -1.19 11.85 10.32
N SER A 26 -0.71 11.45 11.51
CA SER A 26 -0.52 12.33 12.66
C SER A 26 0.51 13.45 12.42
N VAL A 27 1.51 13.23 11.58
CA VAL A 27 2.58 14.18 11.27
C VAL A 27 2.40 14.92 9.94
N ALA A 28 1.34 14.60 9.19
CA ALA A 28 1.07 15.23 7.92
C ALA A 28 0.62 16.70 8.07
N ASP A 29 1.01 17.53 7.12
CA ASP A 29 0.52 18.92 6.98
C ASP A 29 -0.64 18.98 5.97
N MET A 30 -0.80 17.95 5.15
CA MET A 30 -1.86 17.81 4.15
C MET A 30 -2.10 16.35 3.83
N VAL A 31 -3.31 15.99 3.48
CA VAL A 31 -3.70 14.66 3.02
C VAL A 31 -4.18 14.71 1.57
N ILE A 32 -3.72 13.77 0.75
CA ILE A 32 -4.24 13.55 -0.60
C ILE A 32 -4.82 12.14 -0.65
N ILE A 33 -6.13 12.05 -0.83
CA ILE A 33 -6.84 10.79 -1.05
C ILE A 33 -6.78 10.48 -2.54
N ASN A 34 -6.04 9.44 -2.92
CA ASN A 34 -5.87 8.98 -4.30
C ASN A 34 -6.73 7.74 -4.58
N LYS A 35 -6.87 7.39 -5.85
CA LYS A 35 -7.68 6.27 -6.35
C LYS A 35 -9.18 6.45 -6.07
N THR A 36 -9.66 7.69 -6.12
CA THR A 36 -11.07 7.98 -5.89
C THR A 36 -12.00 7.45 -6.98
N ASP A 37 -11.44 7.08 -8.12
CA ASP A 37 -12.10 6.38 -9.22
C ASP A 37 -12.47 4.92 -8.90
N LEU A 38 -11.88 4.34 -7.85
CA LEU A 38 -12.10 2.94 -7.45
C LEU A 38 -13.06 2.78 -6.27
N VAL A 39 -13.64 3.87 -5.77
CA VAL A 39 -14.52 3.85 -4.59
C VAL A 39 -15.80 4.63 -4.84
N THR A 40 -16.85 4.31 -4.07
CA THR A 40 -18.10 5.07 -4.10
C THR A 40 -17.97 6.42 -3.40
N PRO A 41 -18.80 7.42 -3.71
CA PRO A 41 -18.83 8.68 -2.96
C PRO A 41 -19.05 8.51 -1.46
N GLU A 42 -19.83 7.53 -1.06
CA GLU A 42 -20.09 7.18 0.34
C GLU A 42 -18.81 6.68 1.03
N SER A 43 -18.08 5.73 0.43
CA SER A 43 -16.79 5.24 0.95
C SER A 43 -15.74 6.35 1.03
N LEU A 44 -15.72 7.26 0.05
CA LEU A 44 -14.87 8.43 0.09
C LEU A 44 -15.24 9.37 1.26
N GLY A 45 -16.53 9.54 1.51
CA GLY A 45 -17.05 10.31 2.64
C GLY A 45 -16.61 9.72 3.99
N GLN A 46 -16.70 8.41 4.15
CA GLN A 46 -16.23 7.70 5.34
C GLN A 46 -14.72 7.86 5.54
N THR A 47 -13.92 7.74 4.45
CA THR A 47 -12.49 8.00 4.49
C THR A 47 -12.17 9.41 4.98
N ARG A 48 -12.88 10.43 4.48
CA ARG A 48 -12.73 11.82 4.92
C ARG A 48 -13.08 11.99 6.40
N ALA A 49 -14.17 11.38 6.86
CA ALA A 49 -14.61 11.44 8.25
C ALA A 49 -13.54 10.87 9.21
N LEU A 50 -12.95 9.73 8.90
CA LEU A 50 -11.86 9.14 9.67
C LEU A 50 -10.61 10.04 9.73
N ILE A 51 -10.28 10.69 8.63
CA ILE A 51 -9.15 11.64 8.57
C ILE A 51 -9.45 12.85 9.44
N GLU A 52 -10.65 13.42 9.34
CA GLU A 52 -11.08 14.58 10.11
C GLU A 52 -11.14 14.28 11.62
N GLU A 53 -11.63 13.10 12.00
CA GLU A 53 -11.64 12.65 13.40
C GLU A 53 -10.23 12.61 13.98
N MET A 54 -9.27 12.08 13.22
CA MET A 54 -7.89 11.94 13.69
C MET A 54 -7.10 13.27 13.62
N ARG A 55 -7.36 14.09 12.63
CA ARG A 55 -6.67 15.37 12.36
C ARG A 55 -7.64 16.47 11.98
N PRO A 56 -8.38 17.02 12.97
CA PRO A 56 -9.35 18.09 12.72
C PRO A 56 -8.74 19.28 11.97
N GLY A 57 -9.41 19.71 10.90
CA GLY A 57 -9.02 20.88 10.11
C GLY A 57 -7.79 20.69 9.20
N ILE A 58 -7.27 19.46 9.04
CA ILE A 58 -6.18 19.22 8.08
C ILE A 58 -6.69 19.40 6.64
N PRO A 59 -5.95 20.08 5.73
CA PRO A 59 -6.32 20.15 4.33
C PRO A 59 -6.38 18.76 3.70
N VAL A 60 -7.55 18.39 3.12
CA VAL A 60 -7.80 17.09 2.48
C VAL A 60 -8.25 17.31 1.04
N PHE A 61 -7.48 16.79 0.11
CA PHE A 61 -7.78 16.79 -1.31
C PHE A 61 -8.04 15.37 -1.82
N ALA A 62 -8.86 15.25 -2.85
CA ALA A 62 -9.20 13.97 -3.47
C ALA A 62 -8.80 13.98 -4.94
N THR A 63 -8.21 12.87 -5.40
CA THR A 63 -7.70 12.73 -6.76
C THR A 63 -7.74 11.28 -7.24
N SER A 64 -7.55 11.11 -8.55
CA SER A 64 -7.33 9.83 -9.20
C SER A 64 -6.03 9.88 -9.99
N PHE A 65 -5.36 8.73 -10.12
CA PHE A 65 -4.12 8.57 -10.88
C PHE A 65 -2.97 9.50 -10.42
N GLY A 66 -2.97 9.91 -9.14
CA GLY A 66 -1.92 10.76 -8.59
C GLY A 66 -1.86 12.18 -9.15
N ARG A 67 -2.94 12.69 -9.74
CA ARG A 67 -2.98 14.04 -10.32
C ARG A 67 -3.05 15.08 -9.21
N ILE A 68 -1.95 15.81 -9.02
CA ILE A 68 -1.82 16.84 -7.98
C ILE A 68 -1.88 18.22 -8.63
N LYS A 69 -2.71 19.10 -8.06
CA LYS A 69 -2.76 20.51 -8.50
C LYS A 69 -1.71 21.32 -7.76
N LYS A 70 -1.02 22.21 -8.46
CA LYS A 70 0.04 23.08 -7.87
C LYS A 70 -0.50 23.93 -6.73
N GLU A 71 -1.75 24.38 -6.84
CA GLU A 71 -2.42 25.23 -5.85
C GLU A 71 -2.54 24.53 -4.48
N TRP A 72 -2.66 23.19 -4.46
CA TRP A 72 -2.71 22.44 -3.21
C TRP A 72 -1.39 22.52 -2.45
N LEU A 73 -0.28 22.60 -3.17
CA LEU A 73 1.06 22.65 -2.58
C LEU A 73 1.42 24.05 -2.04
N ALA A 74 0.74 25.10 -2.52
CA ALA A 74 1.03 26.49 -2.11
C ALA A 74 0.80 26.74 -0.63
N GLY A 75 -0.08 25.98 0.02
CA GLY A 75 -0.34 26.06 1.46
C GLY A 75 0.65 25.31 2.35
N LEU A 76 1.56 24.51 1.77
CA LEU A 76 2.53 23.75 2.53
C LEU A 76 3.63 24.66 3.10
N LYS A 77 3.66 24.82 4.40
CA LYS A 77 4.72 25.57 5.07
C LYS A 77 6.04 24.83 4.95
N THR A 78 7.11 25.54 4.58
CA THR A 78 8.46 24.98 4.66
C THR A 78 8.78 24.72 6.14
N ARG A 79 8.93 23.46 6.53
CA ARG A 79 9.46 23.14 7.85
C ARG A 79 10.91 23.59 7.89
N LYS A 80 11.28 24.38 8.90
CA LYS A 80 12.71 24.57 9.22
C LYS A 80 13.27 23.19 9.55
N GLU A 81 14.40 22.83 8.95
CA GLU A 81 15.09 21.58 9.24
C GLU A 81 15.33 21.48 10.76
N GLY A 82 14.58 20.62 11.41
CA GLY A 82 14.89 20.21 12.77
C GLY A 82 15.94 19.12 12.67
N ASN A 83 17.06 19.28 13.36
CA ASN A 83 18.16 18.31 13.46
C ASN A 83 17.78 17.01 14.20
N ALA A 84 16.50 16.70 14.37
CA ALA A 84 16.08 15.47 14.98
C ALA A 84 16.18 14.33 13.93
N PRO A 85 16.97 13.27 14.18
CA PRO A 85 17.03 12.15 13.28
C PRO A 85 15.63 11.54 13.13
N LEU A 86 15.21 11.30 11.87
CA LEU A 86 14.00 10.55 11.58
C LEU A 86 14.15 9.16 12.21
N ARG A 87 13.50 8.93 13.33
CA ARG A 87 13.42 7.60 13.92
C ARG A 87 12.48 6.78 13.05
N GLN A 88 13.02 5.84 12.30
CA GLN A 88 12.24 4.76 11.72
C GLN A 88 11.79 3.85 12.87
N ALA A 89 10.57 4.04 13.34
CA ALA A 89 9.96 3.04 14.20
C ALA A 89 9.57 1.85 13.31
N ALA A 90 10.05 0.66 13.63
CA ALA A 90 9.55 -0.56 12.99
C ALA A 90 8.04 -0.65 13.27
N ASP A 91 7.24 -0.84 12.23
CA ASP A 91 5.82 -1.10 12.41
C ASP A 91 5.66 -2.54 12.91
N ILE A 92 5.45 -2.69 14.22
CA ILE A 92 5.28 -3.98 14.87
C ILE A 92 3.98 -4.70 14.46
N THR A 93 3.07 -3.99 13.80
CA THR A 93 1.83 -4.58 13.27
C THR A 93 2.03 -5.21 11.89
N LEU A 94 3.16 -4.95 11.23
CA LEU A 94 3.50 -5.53 9.94
C LEU A 94 4.38 -6.77 10.14
N GLN A 95 3.88 -7.89 9.64
CA GLN A 95 4.62 -9.15 9.56
C GLN A 95 5.05 -9.39 8.12
N LYS A 96 6.27 -9.84 7.95
CA LYS A 96 6.86 -10.20 6.65
C LYS A 96 7.14 -11.69 6.62
N PHE A 97 6.57 -12.37 5.65
CA PHE A 97 6.83 -13.77 5.35
C PHE A 97 7.50 -13.91 3.99
N VAL A 98 8.30 -14.95 3.84
CA VAL A 98 8.84 -15.36 2.54
C VAL A 98 8.35 -16.77 2.28
N LEU A 99 7.57 -16.95 1.22
CA LEU A 99 7.04 -18.23 0.80
C LEU A 99 7.89 -18.75 -0.35
N ASP A 100 8.33 -19.99 -0.26
CA ASP A 100 8.96 -20.72 -1.36
C ASP A 100 7.85 -21.38 -2.19
N VAL A 101 7.84 -21.09 -3.47
CA VAL A 101 6.84 -21.59 -4.42
C VAL A 101 7.44 -22.41 -5.56
N ALA A 102 8.69 -22.87 -5.39
CA ALA A 102 9.37 -23.68 -6.41
C ALA A 102 8.66 -25.00 -6.77
N SER A 103 7.80 -25.50 -5.88
CA SER A 103 6.98 -26.69 -6.13
C SER A 103 5.69 -26.42 -6.93
N VAL A 104 5.30 -25.17 -7.09
CA VAL A 104 4.11 -24.78 -7.86
C VAL A 104 4.40 -24.90 -9.36
N ARG A 105 3.67 -25.74 -10.06
CA ARG A 105 3.98 -26.14 -11.44
C ARG A 105 3.11 -25.49 -12.51
N SER A 106 2.04 -24.79 -12.16
CA SER A 106 1.20 -24.09 -13.12
C SER A 106 0.76 -22.71 -12.64
N MET A 107 0.43 -21.85 -13.60
CA MET A 107 -0.05 -20.51 -13.33
C MET A 107 -1.41 -20.52 -12.62
N GLU A 108 -2.26 -21.50 -12.94
CA GLU A 108 -3.56 -21.68 -12.31
C GLU A 108 -3.39 -21.99 -10.83
N LEU A 109 -2.53 -22.96 -10.49
CA LEU A 109 -2.23 -23.32 -9.10
C LEU A 109 -1.61 -22.15 -8.33
N LEU A 110 -0.74 -21.35 -8.97
CA LEU A 110 -0.16 -20.17 -8.34
C LEU A 110 -1.22 -19.12 -8.02
N ARG A 111 -2.15 -18.87 -8.96
CA ARG A 111 -3.25 -17.92 -8.75
C ARG A 111 -4.19 -18.39 -7.64
N GLU A 112 -4.56 -19.65 -7.66
CA GLU A 112 -5.41 -20.26 -6.64
C GLU A 112 -4.74 -20.18 -5.27
N PHE A 113 -3.48 -20.57 -5.15
CA PHE A 113 -2.70 -20.50 -3.92
C PHE A 113 -2.64 -19.08 -3.36
N ILE A 114 -2.33 -18.08 -4.18
CA ILE A 114 -2.30 -16.68 -3.75
C ILE A 114 -3.69 -16.23 -3.30
N SER A 115 -4.75 -16.62 -4.01
CA SER A 115 -6.13 -16.20 -3.71
C SER A 115 -6.61 -16.65 -2.34
N TRP A 116 -6.10 -17.78 -1.82
CA TRP A 116 -6.49 -18.28 -0.49
C TRP A 116 -6.18 -17.32 0.64
N PHE A 117 -5.07 -16.57 0.55
CA PHE A 117 -4.62 -15.67 1.62
C PHE A 117 -4.54 -14.20 1.22
N ALA A 118 -4.70 -13.88 -0.06
CA ALA A 118 -4.51 -12.51 -0.56
C ALA A 118 -5.40 -11.48 0.15
N LYS A 119 -6.66 -11.84 0.44
CA LYS A 119 -7.62 -10.97 1.15
C LYS A 119 -7.16 -10.56 2.54
N ASP A 120 -6.36 -11.42 3.20
CA ASP A 120 -5.87 -11.21 4.57
C ASP A 120 -4.48 -10.57 4.61
N THR A 121 -3.94 -10.19 3.44
CA THR A 121 -2.63 -9.58 3.31
C THR A 121 -2.70 -8.14 2.79
N PHE A 122 -1.66 -7.35 3.05
CA PHE A 122 -1.50 -6.02 2.47
C PHE A 122 -0.86 -6.08 1.10
N ARG A 123 0.13 -6.96 0.94
CA ARG A 123 0.88 -7.08 -0.30
C ARG A 123 1.52 -8.45 -0.46
N VAL A 124 1.52 -8.95 -1.69
CA VAL A 124 2.34 -10.08 -2.10
C VAL A 124 3.17 -9.67 -3.31
N LYS A 125 4.48 -9.87 -3.25
CA LYS A 125 5.38 -9.57 -4.38
C LYS A 125 6.44 -10.65 -4.51
N GLY A 126 6.80 -10.97 -5.75
CA GLY A 126 7.91 -11.86 -6.01
C GLY A 126 8.08 -12.19 -7.47
N PHE A 127 9.06 -13.04 -7.73
CA PHE A 127 9.33 -13.55 -9.06
C PHE A 127 9.22 -15.07 -9.03
N VAL A 128 8.61 -15.63 -10.05
CA VAL A 128 8.45 -17.07 -10.21
C VAL A 128 8.89 -17.48 -11.61
N ASN A 129 9.49 -18.66 -11.72
CA ASN A 129 9.81 -19.25 -13.02
C ASN A 129 8.82 -20.37 -13.32
N MET A 130 8.16 -20.29 -14.48
CA MET A 130 7.28 -21.35 -14.97
C MET A 130 7.61 -21.62 -16.43
N GLU A 131 7.92 -22.87 -16.73
CA GLU A 131 8.21 -23.34 -18.09
C GLU A 131 9.35 -22.52 -18.77
N GLY A 132 10.34 -22.10 -17.99
CA GLY A 132 11.48 -21.30 -18.46
C GLY A 132 11.19 -19.81 -18.65
N GLN A 133 9.95 -19.35 -18.40
CA GLN A 133 9.59 -17.95 -18.41
C GLN A 133 9.54 -17.39 -16.99
N ASN A 134 10.14 -16.21 -16.79
CA ASN A 134 10.01 -15.47 -15.52
C ASN A 134 8.74 -14.64 -15.50
N TRP A 135 8.10 -14.62 -14.35
CA TRP A 135 6.88 -13.86 -14.09
C TRP A 135 7.04 -13.01 -12.84
N PHE A 136 6.52 -11.80 -12.88
CA PHE A 136 6.42 -10.92 -11.72
C PHE A 136 5.01 -10.99 -11.15
N VAL A 137 4.94 -11.33 -9.86
CA VAL A 137 3.71 -11.36 -9.06
C VAL A 137 3.60 -10.05 -8.29
N ASP A 138 2.49 -9.35 -8.43
CA ASP A 138 2.14 -8.16 -7.66
C ASP A 138 0.67 -8.26 -7.25
N CYS A 139 0.44 -8.46 -5.95
CA CYS A 139 -0.89 -8.63 -5.41
C CYS A 139 -1.13 -7.59 -4.31
N VAL A 140 -2.29 -6.94 -4.35
CA VAL A 140 -2.77 -6.00 -3.34
C VAL A 140 -4.22 -6.37 -3.00
N GLY A 141 -4.43 -6.92 -1.81
CA GLY A 141 -5.72 -7.53 -1.47
C GLY A 141 -6.10 -8.61 -2.48
N GLU A 142 -7.32 -8.62 -2.97
CA GLU A 142 -7.79 -9.62 -3.94
C GLU A 142 -7.32 -9.36 -5.39
N ASN A 143 -6.66 -8.23 -5.64
CA ASN A 143 -6.16 -7.92 -6.98
C ASN A 143 -4.81 -8.60 -7.23
N VAL A 144 -4.84 -9.78 -7.84
CA VAL A 144 -3.67 -10.58 -8.21
C VAL A 144 -3.26 -10.27 -9.64
N LYS A 145 -2.13 -9.58 -9.80
CA LYS A 145 -1.52 -9.29 -11.10
C LYS A 145 -0.26 -10.11 -11.29
N ILE A 146 -0.20 -10.91 -12.35
CA ILE A 146 0.97 -11.68 -12.75
C ILE A 146 1.31 -11.30 -14.17
N THR A 147 2.51 -10.81 -14.40
CA THR A 147 2.98 -10.30 -15.71
C THR A 147 4.31 -10.92 -16.10
N PRO A 148 4.57 -11.15 -17.39
CA PRO A 148 5.88 -11.57 -17.85
C PRO A 148 6.98 -10.63 -17.36
N TYR A 149 8.15 -11.19 -17.03
CA TYR A 149 9.31 -10.44 -16.58
C TYR A 149 10.54 -10.85 -17.40
N GLU A 150 11.11 -9.90 -18.14
CA GLU A 150 12.26 -10.14 -19.02
C GLU A 150 13.61 -9.93 -18.34
N GLY A 151 13.60 -9.45 -17.08
CA GLY A 151 14.83 -9.21 -16.32
C GLY A 151 15.41 -10.47 -15.68
N THR A 152 16.62 -10.34 -15.12
CA THR A 152 17.25 -11.37 -14.31
C THR A 152 17.08 -11.07 -12.83
N THR A 153 16.92 -12.11 -12.01
CA THR A 153 16.84 -11.98 -10.55
C THR A 153 17.40 -13.26 -9.91
N ASP A 154 18.05 -13.10 -8.77
CA ASP A 154 18.54 -14.18 -7.92
C ASP A 154 17.48 -14.69 -6.92
N LYS A 155 16.28 -14.08 -6.95
CA LYS A 155 15.19 -14.35 -6.00
C LYS A 155 13.98 -14.99 -6.67
N LEU A 156 14.25 -15.95 -7.57
CA LEU A 156 13.20 -16.73 -8.21
C LEU A 156 12.47 -17.63 -7.20
N ASP A 157 11.24 -17.94 -7.52
CA ASP A 157 10.34 -18.84 -6.80
C ASP A 157 10.12 -18.46 -5.32
N ARG A 158 10.21 -17.16 -5.04
CA ARG A 158 9.97 -16.60 -3.72
C ARG A 158 8.95 -15.48 -3.77
N LEU A 159 7.93 -15.59 -2.93
CA LEU A 159 6.95 -14.54 -2.71
C LEU A 159 7.15 -13.92 -1.34
N VAL A 160 7.30 -12.60 -1.31
CA VAL A 160 7.30 -11.81 -0.09
C VAL A 160 5.86 -11.40 0.21
N VAL A 161 5.36 -11.80 1.36
CA VAL A 161 4.02 -11.48 1.85
C VAL A 161 4.15 -10.48 2.99
N LEU A 162 3.40 -9.39 2.91
CA LEU A 162 3.22 -8.44 4.01
C LEU A 162 1.79 -8.59 4.53
N SER A 163 1.67 -8.88 5.81
CA SER A 163 0.39 -9.06 6.50
C SER A 163 0.33 -8.21 7.77
N GLY A 164 -0.87 -7.91 8.25
CA GLY A 164 -1.05 -7.39 9.60
C GLY A 164 -0.93 -8.51 10.64
N SER A 165 -0.60 -8.15 11.87
CA SER A 165 -0.80 -9.05 13.00
C SER A 165 -2.31 -9.23 13.18
N GLY A 166 -2.84 -10.40 12.86
CA GLY A 166 -4.20 -10.77 13.16
C GLY A 166 -4.37 -11.01 14.66
#